data_d4f98f4451f4ffeb5a2d62a756e0305a
#
_entry.id   d4f98f4451f4ffeb5a2d62a756e0305a
#
_cell.length_a   1.000
_cell.length_b   1.000
_cell.length_c   1.000
_cell.angle_alpha   90.00
_cell.angle_beta   90.00
_cell.angle_gamma   90.00
#
_symmetry.space_group_name_H-M   'P 1'
#
loop_
_entity.id
_entity.type
_entity.pdbx_description
1 polymer ?
#
loop_
_entity_poly.entity_id
_entity_poly.type
_entity_poly.pdbx_seq_one_letter_code
_entity_poly.pdbx_strand_id
1 'polypeptide(L)'
;MSIDRDSLLQPIKPDAPSGPSLHYEPLYDQIKEARREDDAIAPQGIWQTTLKTANWRKVADLCSDGLKKSKDIQLVAWLTEALVQTDGYDGLATGLDLLNGLSQGFWETLWPEPDDVESGDYESRVIVYEWLQRQLMRRLPFVALTDPSSRTEDPYDLLVWRKVGDLPVDPNAKEDESGAPTPKRFQASLAATPTDVLADTRRAAQAAATSLSELEGFLDQHCRTQSPSFRELNNLLAEVLRRLDAVLTERAPAPAPEPEPEPEPEDSPAPAASTWEPVSPSAPPAPAPTAAAPSLTPKSRDHAYAMLAAVADYLGRTDPHSPVPYLLKRAVSFREMTFADLLGHLVDDERQRSHLLKLMGLPQQG
;
A
#
# COMPACT_ATOMS: atom_id res chain seq x y z
N MET A 1 -11.18 -15.01 -13.19
CA MET A 1 -10.60 -15.77 -14.34
C MET A 1 -9.56 -16.74 -13.79
N SER A 2 -9.58 -18.05 -14.15
CA SER A 2 -8.58 -18.98 -13.60
C SER A 2 -7.32 -18.96 -14.48
N ILE A 3 -6.23 -18.41 -13.94
CA ILE A 3 -4.91 -18.45 -14.56
C ILE A 3 -4.22 -19.73 -14.10
N ASP A 4 -3.80 -20.55 -15.04
CA ASP A 4 -2.99 -21.75 -14.77
C ASP A 4 -1.52 -21.34 -14.58
N ARG A 5 -1.18 -20.93 -13.35
CA ARG A 5 0.14 -20.45 -12.94
C ARG A 5 1.23 -21.47 -13.28
N ASP A 6 1.00 -22.73 -12.93
CA ASP A 6 2.02 -23.76 -13.07
C ASP A 6 2.38 -24.01 -14.54
N SER A 7 1.39 -23.96 -15.42
CA SER A 7 1.62 -24.02 -16.87
C SER A 7 2.43 -22.82 -17.39
N LEU A 8 2.17 -21.61 -16.87
CA LEU A 8 2.87 -20.41 -17.31
C LEU A 8 4.31 -20.34 -16.79
N LEU A 9 4.65 -21.06 -15.72
CA LEU A 9 6.01 -21.16 -15.18
C LEU A 9 6.82 -22.34 -15.75
N GLN A 10 6.25 -23.16 -16.65
CA GLN A 10 7.03 -24.19 -17.35
C GLN A 10 7.93 -23.57 -18.42
N PRO A 11 9.16 -24.07 -18.60
CA PRO A 11 10.04 -23.64 -19.69
C PRO A 11 9.38 -23.90 -21.07
N ILE A 12 9.60 -23.00 -22.02
CA ILE A 12 9.03 -23.11 -23.36
C ILE A 12 9.68 -24.29 -24.10
N LYS A 13 11.01 -24.38 -24.02
CA LYS A 13 11.81 -25.49 -24.57
C LYS A 13 13.03 -25.73 -23.67
N PRO A 14 13.57 -26.97 -23.64
CA PRO A 14 14.73 -27.27 -22.81
C PRO A 14 15.99 -26.42 -23.14
N ASP A 15 16.20 -26.14 -24.41
CA ASP A 15 17.33 -25.36 -24.94
C ASP A 15 17.06 -23.85 -25.06
N ALA A 16 15.80 -23.43 -24.91
CA ALA A 16 15.39 -22.04 -24.93
C ALA A 16 14.23 -21.83 -23.93
N PRO A 17 14.52 -21.81 -22.61
CA PRO A 17 13.50 -21.86 -21.56
C PRO A 17 12.54 -20.68 -21.60
N SER A 18 13.00 -19.51 -22.01
CA SER A 18 12.17 -18.30 -22.12
C SER A 18 11.51 -18.13 -23.50
N GLY A 19 11.86 -18.97 -24.50
CA GLY A 19 11.33 -18.85 -25.86
C GLY A 19 11.83 -17.57 -26.58
N PRO A 20 11.24 -17.23 -27.73
CA PRO A 20 11.61 -16.04 -28.50
C PRO A 20 11.02 -14.75 -27.89
N SER A 21 11.66 -13.60 -28.18
CA SER A 21 11.04 -12.30 -27.90
C SER A 21 9.78 -12.09 -28.75
N LEU A 22 8.73 -11.58 -28.13
CA LEU A 22 7.48 -11.21 -28.81
C LEU A 22 7.32 -9.70 -28.99
N HIS A 23 8.33 -8.91 -28.64
CA HIS A 23 8.25 -7.45 -28.58
C HIS A 23 7.80 -6.81 -29.92
N TYR A 24 8.22 -7.36 -31.05
CA TYR A 24 7.87 -6.87 -32.39
C TYR A 24 6.73 -7.66 -33.05
N GLU A 25 6.13 -8.61 -32.32
CA GLU A 25 5.02 -9.40 -32.84
C GLU A 25 3.69 -8.64 -32.75
N PRO A 26 2.72 -8.91 -33.65
CA PRO A 26 1.40 -8.28 -33.63
C PRO A 26 0.65 -8.44 -32.30
N LEU A 27 1.02 -9.40 -31.49
CA LEU A 27 0.46 -9.64 -30.15
C LEU A 27 0.60 -8.44 -29.24
N TYR A 28 1.77 -7.79 -29.23
CA TYR A 28 2.02 -6.60 -28.42
C TYR A 28 1.09 -5.44 -28.81
N ASP A 29 0.89 -5.21 -30.09
CA ASP A 29 -0.01 -4.15 -30.57
C ASP A 29 -1.47 -4.47 -30.25
N GLN A 30 -1.87 -5.74 -30.34
CA GLN A 30 -3.21 -6.18 -29.93
C GLN A 30 -3.45 -5.95 -28.43
N ILE A 31 -2.46 -6.23 -27.59
CA ILE A 31 -2.55 -5.99 -26.15
C ILE A 31 -2.64 -4.49 -25.88
N LYS A 32 -1.76 -3.68 -26.47
CA LYS A 32 -1.80 -2.21 -26.33
C LYS A 32 -3.16 -1.64 -26.75
N GLU A 33 -3.71 -2.11 -27.88
CA GLU A 33 -5.01 -1.67 -28.37
C GLU A 33 -6.17 -2.13 -27.45
N ALA A 34 -6.09 -3.34 -26.89
CA ALA A 34 -7.08 -3.83 -25.94
C ALA A 34 -7.03 -3.07 -24.59
N ARG A 35 -5.84 -2.60 -24.17
CA ARG A 35 -5.61 -1.80 -22.95
C ARG A 35 -5.99 -0.33 -23.11
N ARG A 36 -6.12 0.17 -24.34
CA ARG A 36 -6.36 1.60 -24.58
C ARG A 36 -7.68 2.05 -23.99
N GLU A 37 -7.64 3.08 -23.18
CA GLU A 37 -8.77 3.80 -22.63
C GLU A 37 -8.71 5.27 -23.07
N ASP A 38 -9.84 5.84 -23.44
CA ASP A 38 -9.95 7.26 -23.70
C ASP A 38 -10.19 8.02 -22.38
N ASP A 39 -9.57 9.17 -22.21
CA ASP A 39 -9.75 9.99 -21.02
C ASP A 39 -11.18 10.59 -21.01
N ALA A 40 -11.98 10.15 -20.04
CA ALA A 40 -13.36 10.64 -19.88
C ALA A 40 -13.44 12.14 -19.51
N ILE A 41 -12.35 12.72 -18.99
CA ILE A 41 -12.27 14.14 -18.56
C ILE A 41 -11.74 15.03 -19.70
N ALA A 42 -11.12 14.43 -20.72
CA ALA A 42 -10.60 15.18 -21.85
C ALA A 42 -11.73 15.97 -22.54
N PRO A 43 -11.53 17.27 -22.88
CA PRO A 43 -12.53 18.05 -23.56
C PRO A 43 -12.91 17.37 -24.89
N GLN A 44 -14.12 16.85 -24.95
CA GLN A 44 -14.66 16.31 -26.19
C GLN A 44 -14.95 17.51 -27.11
N GLY A 45 -14.29 17.54 -28.27
CA GLY A 45 -14.60 18.52 -29.30
C GLY A 45 -16.05 18.38 -29.77
N ILE A 46 -16.44 19.14 -30.84
CA ILE A 46 -17.79 19.19 -31.39
C ILE A 46 -18.34 17.80 -31.80
N TRP A 47 -17.48 16.79 -31.91
CA TRP A 47 -17.81 15.40 -32.25
C TRP A 47 -17.86 14.54 -30.99
N GLN A 48 -19.08 14.17 -30.58
CA GLN A 48 -19.26 13.16 -29.54
C GLN A 48 -18.85 11.80 -30.11
N THR A 49 -17.64 11.34 -29.76
CA THR A 49 -17.19 9.98 -30.07
C THR A 49 -17.46 9.10 -28.85
N THR A 50 -17.93 7.87 -29.07
CA THR A 50 -18.06 6.88 -27.99
C THR A 50 -16.68 6.65 -27.39
N LEU A 51 -16.51 6.98 -26.10
CA LEU A 51 -15.26 6.77 -25.40
C LEU A 51 -14.89 5.30 -25.43
N LYS A 52 -13.66 5.02 -25.81
CA LYS A 52 -13.14 3.66 -25.78
C LYS A 52 -12.81 3.27 -24.35
N THR A 53 -13.33 2.12 -23.92
CA THR A 53 -12.98 1.47 -22.66
C THR A 53 -12.04 0.28 -22.92
N ALA A 54 -11.11 0.03 -22.01
CA ALA A 54 -10.21 -1.12 -22.12
C ALA A 54 -10.99 -2.44 -21.99
N ASN A 55 -10.55 -3.45 -22.71
CA ASN A 55 -11.06 -4.81 -22.59
C ASN A 55 -10.08 -5.67 -21.79
N TRP A 56 -10.18 -5.57 -20.46
CA TRP A 56 -9.23 -6.24 -19.54
C TRP A 56 -9.24 -7.75 -19.64
N ARG A 57 -10.38 -8.38 -19.92
CA ARG A 57 -10.45 -9.84 -20.17
C ARG A 57 -9.64 -10.22 -21.39
N LYS A 58 -9.80 -9.48 -22.50
CA LYS A 58 -9.01 -9.70 -23.71
C LYS A 58 -7.51 -9.47 -23.48
N VAL A 59 -7.13 -8.49 -22.67
CA VAL A 59 -5.73 -8.26 -22.28
C VAL A 59 -5.19 -9.49 -21.55
N ALA A 60 -5.93 -10.00 -20.56
CA ALA A 60 -5.50 -11.19 -19.79
C ALA A 60 -5.35 -12.43 -20.67
N ASP A 61 -6.30 -12.68 -21.60
CA ASP A 61 -6.24 -13.79 -22.53
C ASP A 61 -5.00 -13.70 -23.45
N LEU A 62 -4.78 -12.53 -24.07
CA LEU A 62 -3.64 -12.31 -24.97
C LEU A 62 -2.30 -12.42 -24.23
N CYS A 63 -2.19 -11.89 -23.03
CA CYS A 63 -0.98 -11.99 -22.21
C CYS A 63 -0.71 -13.44 -21.81
N SER A 64 -1.73 -14.18 -21.38
CA SER A 64 -1.62 -15.59 -21.02
C SER A 64 -1.16 -16.44 -22.21
N ASP A 65 -1.71 -16.19 -23.41
CA ASP A 65 -1.29 -16.88 -24.63
C ASP A 65 0.14 -16.50 -25.07
N GLY A 66 0.55 -15.25 -24.82
CA GLY A 66 1.93 -14.80 -25.01
C GLY A 66 2.90 -15.52 -24.08
N LEU A 67 2.55 -15.65 -22.79
CA LEU A 67 3.39 -16.30 -21.77
C LEU A 67 3.59 -17.81 -21.99
N LYS A 68 2.70 -18.47 -22.75
CA LYS A 68 2.88 -19.86 -23.22
C LYS A 68 3.93 -19.97 -24.33
N LYS A 69 4.33 -18.85 -24.94
CA LYS A 69 5.28 -18.78 -26.05
C LYS A 69 6.59 -18.10 -25.69
N SER A 70 6.55 -17.20 -24.70
CA SER A 70 7.70 -16.40 -24.29
C SER A 70 7.62 -16.04 -22.81
N LYS A 71 8.73 -16.14 -22.09
CA LYS A 71 8.82 -15.64 -20.72
C LYS A 71 9.26 -14.18 -20.76
N ASP A 72 8.29 -13.30 -20.62
CA ASP A 72 8.44 -11.87 -20.81
C ASP A 72 7.75 -11.11 -19.67
N ILE A 73 8.54 -10.32 -18.93
CA ILE A 73 8.02 -9.55 -17.77
C ILE A 73 7.00 -8.48 -18.18
N GLN A 74 7.10 -7.92 -19.39
CA GLN A 74 6.11 -6.95 -19.86
C GLN A 74 4.73 -7.60 -20.04
N LEU A 75 4.68 -8.85 -20.53
CA LEU A 75 3.42 -9.60 -20.65
C LEU A 75 2.82 -9.89 -19.27
N VAL A 76 3.65 -10.26 -18.27
CA VAL A 76 3.18 -10.46 -16.90
C VAL A 76 2.72 -9.15 -16.26
N ALA A 77 3.44 -8.05 -16.50
CA ALA A 77 3.05 -6.75 -15.99
C ALA A 77 1.68 -6.30 -16.52
N TRP A 78 1.41 -6.49 -17.82
CA TRP A 78 0.09 -6.24 -18.41
C TRP A 78 -0.98 -7.19 -17.91
N LEU A 79 -0.62 -8.48 -17.72
CA LEU A 79 -1.53 -9.46 -17.13
C LEU A 79 -1.91 -9.07 -15.71
N THR A 80 -0.95 -8.69 -14.87
CA THR A 80 -1.18 -8.26 -13.49
C THR A 80 -2.12 -7.06 -13.45
N GLU A 81 -1.89 -6.04 -14.29
CA GLU A 81 -2.79 -4.90 -14.40
C GLU A 81 -4.21 -5.33 -14.79
N ALA A 82 -4.35 -6.24 -15.77
CA ALA A 82 -5.65 -6.73 -16.21
C ALA A 82 -6.36 -7.53 -15.12
N LEU A 83 -5.64 -8.40 -14.41
CA LEU A 83 -6.19 -9.18 -13.29
C LEU A 83 -6.67 -8.30 -12.13
N VAL A 84 -5.95 -7.23 -11.81
CA VAL A 84 -6.42 -6.25 -10.82
C VAL A 84 -7.76 -5.64 -11.22
N GLN A 85 -7.96 -5.37 -12.51
CA GLN A 85 -9.21 -4.78 -13.01
C GLN A 85 -10.38 -5.78 -13.09
N THR A 86 -10.09 -7.08 -13.20
CA THR A 86 -11.14 -8.13 -13.31
C THR A 86 -11.43 -8.84 -12.01
N ASP A 87 -10.41 -9.06 -11.20
CA ASP A 87 -10.46 -9.92 -10.01
C ASP A 87 -9.92 -9.21 -8.73
N GLY A 88 -9.64 -7.91 -8.79
CA GLY A 88 -9.26 -7.09 -7.63
C GLY A 88 -7.97 -7.57 -6.95
N TYR A 89 -8.02 -7.75 -5.62
CA TYR A 89 -6.86 -8.17 -4.82
C TYR A 89 -6.45 -9.62 -5.08
N ASP A 90 -7.37 -10.52 -5.44
CA ASP A 90 -7.03 -11.89 -5.88
C ASP A 90 -6.25 -11.86 -7.18
N GLY A 91 -6.64 -10.98 -8.11
CA GLY A 91 -5.91 -10.73 -9.34
C GLY A 91 -4.52 -10.17 -9.09
N LEU A 92 -4.36 -9.26 -8.13
CA LEU A 92 -3.07 -8.73 -7.72
C LEU A 92 -2.15 -9.83 -7.16
N ALA A 93 -2.67 -10.65 -6.26
CA ALA A 93 -1.92 -11.76 -5.67
C ALA A 93 -1.42 -12.74 -6.75
N THR A 94 -2.32 -13.13 -7.64
CA THR A 94 -1.99 -14.04 -8.76
C THR A 94 -0.93 -13.43 -9.69
N GLY A 95 -1.08 -12.16 -10.04
CA GLY A 95 -0.17 -11.46 -10.94
C GLY A 95 1.23 -11.28 -10.36
N LEU A 96 1.32 -10.86 -9.08
CA LEU A 96 2.61 -10.69 -8.40
C LEU A 96 3.31 -12.02 -8.13
N ASP A 97 2.58 -13.07 -7.76
CA ASP A 97 3.14 -14.41 -7.59
C ASP A 97 3.71 -14.96 -8.91
N LEU A 98 3.00 -14.76 -10.04
CA LEU A 98 3.49 -15.13 -11.36
C LEU A 98 4.72 -14.31 -11.76
N LEU A 99 4.72 -13.00 -11.50
CA LEU A 99 5.85 -12.11 -11.78
C LEU A 99 7.09 -12.52 -10.98
N ASN A 100 6.91 -12.80 -9.69
CA ASN A 100 7.96 -13.30 -8.81
C ASN A 100 8.50 -14.64 -9.29
N GLY A 101 7.63 -15.59 -9.60
CA GLY A 101 8.01 -16.91 -10.10
C GLY A 101 8.78 -16.86 -11.43
N LEU A 102 8.36 -15.99 -12.36
CA LEU A 102 9.08 -15.80 -13.64
C LEU A 102 10.44 -15.11 -13.41
N SER A 103 10.50 -14.10 -12.57
CA SER A 103 11.74 -13.40 -12.26
C SER A 103 12.77 -14.36 -11.65
N GLN A 104 12.39 -15.16 -10.67
CA GLN A 104 13.31 -16.11 -10.02
C GLN A 104 13.67 -17.28 -10.93
N GLY A 105 12.70 -17.82 -11.69
CA GLY A 105 12.89 -19.04 -12.48
C GLY A 105 13.63 -18.84 -13.81
N PHE A 106 13.56 -17.64 -14.39
CA PHE A 106 14.04 -17.39 -15.75
C PHE A 106 14.97 -16.17 -15.85
N TRP A 107 15.50 -15.65 -14.74
CA TRP A 107 16.25 -14.37 -14.72
C TRP A 107 17.31 -14.27 -15.84
N GLU A 108 18.08 -15.31 -16.08
CA GLU A 108 19.18 -15.30 -17.04
C GLU A 108 18.67 -15.18 -18.49
N THR A 109 17.46 -15.66 -18.78
CA THR A 109 16.92 -15.77 -20.15
C THR A 109 15.62 -15.00 -20.34
N LEU A 110 15.12 -14.33 -19.29
CA LEU A 110 13.87 -13.58 -19.26
C LEU A 110 13.91 -12.36 -20.18
N TRP A 111 12.83 -12.14 -20.94
CA TRP A 111 12.67 -10.94 -21.74
C TRP A 111 12.15 -9.74 -20.92
N PRO A 112 12.59 -8.50 -21.24
CA PRO A 112 13.63 -8.15 -22.19
C PRO A 112 15.02 -8.65 -21.78
N GLU A 113 15.91 -8.80 -22.74
CA GLU A 113 17.32 -9.08 -22.45
C GLU A 113 17.90 -7.96 -21.61
N PRO A 114 18.82 -8.29 -20.69
CA PRO A 114 19.56 -7.26 -19.97
C PRO A 114 20.40 -6.41 -20.93
N ASP A 115 20.59 -5.14 -20.61
CA ASP A 115 21.34 -4.21 -21.44
C ASP A 115 22.82 -4.57 -21.48
N ASP A 116 23.37 -4.98 -20.32
CA ASP A 116 24.73 -5.54 -20.21
C ASP A 116 24.83 -6.49 -19.01
N VAL A 117 24.97 -7.77 -19.27
CA VAL A 117 25.09 -8.81 -18.23
C VAL A 117 26.38 -8.69 -17.43
N GLU A 118 27.51 -8.29 -18.08
CA GLU A 118 28.82 -8.25 -17.43
C GLU A 118 28.89 -7.10 -16.39
N SER A 119 28.32 -5.95 -16.74
CA SER A 119 28.21 -4.81 -15.80
C SER A 119 27.05 -4.94 -14.82
N GLY A 120 26.10 -5.85 -15.07
CA GLY A 120 24.86 -5.99 -14.29
C GLY A 120 23.85 -4.88 -14.60
N ASP A 121 23.83 -4.41 -15.85
CA ASP A 121 22.87 -3.42 -16.31
C ASP A 121 21.57 -4.09 -16.72
N TYR A 122 20.50 -3.84 -15.94
CA TYR A 122 19.17 -4.38 -16.09
C TYR A 122 18.12 -3.27 -16.29
N GLU A 123 18.50 -2.08 -16.78
CA GLU A 123 17.62 -0.92 -16.89
C GLU A 123 16.34 -1.25 -17.68
N SER A 124 16.46 -2.01 -18.79
CA SER A 124 15.33 -2.44 -19.62
C SER A 124 14.29 -3.25 -18.84
N ARG A 125 14.73 -4.05 -17.84
CA ARG A 125 13.83 -4.81 -16.97
C ARG A 125 13.27 -3.95 -15.84
N VAL A 126 14.11 -3.14 -15.21
CA VAL A 126 13.73 -2.25 -14.09
C VAL A 126 12.60 -1.32 -14.51
N ILE A 127 12.68 -0.73 -15.72
CA ILE A 127 11.63 0.11 -16.29
C ILE A 127 10.26 -0.58 -16.31
N VAL A 128 10.20 -1.90 -16.57
CA VAL A 128 8.94 -2.65 -16.59
C VAL A 128 8.35 -2.79 -15.19
N TYR A 129 9.18 -3.10 -14.18
CA TYR A 129 8.71 -3.20 -12.78
C TYR A 129 8.22 -1.85 -12.26
N GLU A 130 8.95 -0.77 -12.53
CA GLU A 130 8.54 0.59 -12.17
C GLU A 130 7.26 1.01 -12.89
N TRP A 131 7.14 0.65 -14.18
CA TRP A 131 5.91 0.89 -14.93
C TRP A 131 4.72 0.18 -14.27
N LEU A 132 4.87 -1.11 -13.91
CA LEU A 132 3.83 -1.86 -13.24
C LEU A 132 3.43 -1.21 -11.92
N GLN A 133 4.40 -0.85 -11.07
CA GLN A 133 4.12 -0.15 -9.83
C GLN A 133 3.27 1.11 -10.06
N ARG A 134 3.66 1.95 -11.02
CA ARG A 134 2.88 3.16 -11.35
C ARG A 134 1.45 2.83 -11.77
N GLN A 135 1.23 1.76 -12.55
CA GLN A 135 -0.12 1.34 -12.95
C GLN A 135 -0.92 0.82 -11.74
N LEU A 136 -0.32 0.00 -10.90
CA LEU A 136 -0.96 -0.51 -9.69
C LEU A 136 -1.36 0.62 -8.73
N MET A 137 -0.48 1.59 -8.50
CA MET A 137 -0.78 2.76 -7.66
C MET A 137 -1.93 3.62 -8.19
N ARG A 138 -2.14 3.63 -9.51
CA ARG A 138 -3.27 4.34 -10.14
C ARG A 138 -4.59 3.59 -10.06
N ARG A 139 -4.58 2.26 -9.90
CA ARG A 139 -5.77 1.40 -10.02
C ARG A 139 -6.22 0.80 -8.69
N LEU A 140 -5.29 0.33 -7.87
CA LEU A 140 -5.62 -0.33 -6.60
C LEU A 140 -6.47 0.51 -5.64
N PRO A 141 -6.27 1.84 -5.51
CA PRO A 141 -7.11 2.65 -4.65
C PRO A 141 -8.60 2.62 -5.00
N PHE A 142 -8.94 2.29 -6.26
CA PHE A 142 -10.31 2.20 -6.78
C PHE A 142 -10.87 0.77 -6.77
N VAL A 143 -10.09 -0.22 -6.36
CA VAL A 143 -10.58 -1.59 -6.19
C VAL A 143 -11.47 -1.64 -4.96
N ALA A 144 -12.69 -2.18 -5.13
CA ALA A 144 -13.66 -2.30 -4.05
C ALA A 144 -13.09 -3.14 -2.89
N LEU A 145 -13.27 -2.63 -1.68
CA LEU A 145 -12.94 -3.30 -0.41
C LEU A 145 -14.20 -3.80 0.31
N THR A 146 -15.36 -3.20 0.02
CA THR A 146 -16.65 -3.71 0.46
C THR A 146 -17.40 -4.31 -0.73
N ASP A 147 -18.08 -5.42 -0.50
CA ASP A 147 -18.94 -6.07 -1.50
C ASP A 147 -20.25 -6.51 -0.79
N PRO A 148 -21.18 -5.56 -0.62
CA PRO A 148 -22.40 -5.83 0.12
C PRO A 148 -23.27 -6.85 -0.60
N SER A 149 -23.78 -7.84 0.14
CA SER A 149 -24.74 -8.84 -0.39
C SER A 149 -26.10 -8.22 -0.75
N SER A 150 -26.39 -7.03 -0.23
CA SER A 150 -27.61 -6.26 -0.49
C SER A 150 -27.43 -5.40 -1.74
N ARG A 151 -28.41 -5.44 -2.65
CA ARG A 151 -28.45 -4.55 -3.83
C ARG A 151 -28.79 -3.10 -3.49
N THR A 152 -29.09 -2.79 -2.25
CA THR A 152 -29.41 -1.43 -1.79
C THR A 152 -28.17 -0.63 -1.39
N GLU A 153 -27.07 -1.33 -1.16
CA GLU A 153 -25.79 -0.71 -0.74
C GLU A 153 -24.78 -0.78 -1.88
N ASP A 154 -23.99 0.28 -2.04
CA ASP A 154 -22.93 0.34 -3.03
C ASP A 154 -21.62 -0.25 -2.47
N PRO A 155 -20.78 -0.89 -3.31
CA PRO A 155 -19.42 -1.25 -2.94
C PRO A 155 -18.55 0.01 -2.85
N TYR A 156 -17.61 0.03 -1.89
CA TYR A 156 -16.70 1.15 -1.67
C TYR A 156 -15.23 0.70 -1.69
N ASP A 157 -14.42 1.58 -2.23
CA ASP A 157 -12.98 1.43 -2.39
C ASP A 157 -12.18 2.08 -1.24
N LEU A 158 -10.85 2.02 -1.34
CA LEU A 158 -9.95 2.61 -0.35
C LEU A 158 -10.07 4.14 -0.28
N LEU A 159 -10.35 4.83 -1.40
CA LEU A 159 -10.47 6.30 -1.40
C LEU A 159 -11.70 6.75 -0.64
N VAL A 160 -12.82 6.06 -0.83
CA VAL A 160 -14.04 6.30 -0.05
C VAL A 160 -13.79 5.99 1.42
N TRP A 161 -13.12 4.87 1.72
CA TRP A 161 -12.77 4.52 3.10
C TRP A 161 -11.95 5.63 3.78
N ARG A 162 -10.90 6.13 3.13
CA ARG A 162 -10.09 7.26 3.64
C ARG A 162 -10.91 8.52 3.86
N LYS A 163 -11.88 8.78 2.98
CA LYS A 163 -12.67 10.01 3.00
C LYS A 163 -13.73 10.01 4.10
N VAL A 164 -14.44 8.91 4.27
CA VAL A 164 -15.63 8.86 5.14
C VAL A 164 -15.64 7.71 6.13
N GLY A 165 -14.85 6.65 5.92
CA GLY A 165 -14.91 5.42 6.71
C GLY A 165 -14.46 5.60 8.17
N ASP A 166 -13.53 6.51 8.41
CA ASP A 166 -12.98 6.80 9.74
C ASP A 166 -13.74 7.93 10.47
N LEU A 167 -14.77 8.51 9.83
CA LEU A 167 -15.57 9.60 10.41
C LEU A 167 -16.72 9.03 11.26
N PRO A 168 -17.08 9.72 12.36
CA PRO A 168 -18.22 9.33 13.17
C PRO A 168 -19.53 9.46 12.37
N VAL A 169 -20.43 8.51 12.59
CA VAL A 169 -21.78 8.56 12.02
C VAL A 169 -22.64 9.52 12.83
N ASP A 170 -23.08 10.61 12.22
CA ASP A 170 -24.09 11.49 12.81
C ASP A 170 -25.48 10.89 12.60
N PRO A 171 -26.18 10.46 13.68
CA PRO A 171 -27.53 9.88 13.55
C PRO A 171 -28.57 10.90 13.07
N ASN A 172 -28.30 12.20 13.18
CA ASN A 172 -29.21 13.28 12.77
C ASN A 172 -28.85 13.89 11.40
N ALA A 173 -27.77 13.41 10.75
CA ALA A 173 -27.42 13.88 9.42
C ALA A 173 -28.55 13.56 8.45
N LYS A 174 -29.00 14.60 7.72
CA LYS A 174 -29.95 14.40 6.62
C LYS A 174 -29.30 13.53 5.55
N GLU A 175 -30.03 12.55 5.04
CA GLU A 175 -29.56 11.76 3.90
C GLU A 175 -29.36 12.68 2.69
N ASP A 176 -28.17 12.65 2.13
CA ASP A 176 -27.86 13.36 0.91
C ASP A 176 -28.46 12.59 -0.28
N GLU A 177 -29.45 13.19 -0.94
CA GLU A 177 -30.08 12.63 -2.13
C GLU A 177 -29.14 12.57 -3.34
N SER A 178 -27.95 13.19 -3.27
CA SER A 178 -26.97 13.21 -4.36
C SER A 178 -26.33 11.85 -4.66
N GLY A 179 -26.49 10.85 -3.78
CA GLY A 179 -25.83 9.57 -3.90
C GLY A 179 -24.37 9.56 -3.44
N ALA A 180 -23.85 10.69 -2.94
CA ALA A 180 -22.47 10.78 -2.49
C ALA A 180 -22.19 9.85 -1.30
N PRO A 181 -20.96 9.27 -1.19
CA PRO A 181 -20.59 8.45 -0.06
C PRO A 181 -20.59 9.28 1.23
N THR A 182 -21.31 8.77 2.24
CA THR A 182 -21.38 9.33 3.60
C THR A 182 -20.90 8.29 4.60
N PRO A 183 -20.50 8.68 5.84
CA PRO A 183 -20.14 7.72 6.88
C PRO A 183 -21.22 6.66 7.12
N LYS A 184 -22.50 7.07 7.12
CA LYS A 184 -23.65 6.16 7.32
C LYS A 184 -23.75 5.13 6.20
N ARG A 185 -23.67 5.55 4.93
CA ARG A 185 -23.72 4.65 3.77
C ARG A 185 -22.52 3.71 3.73
N PHE A 186 -21.32 4.23 4.04
CA PHE A 186 -20.12 3.41 4.13
C PHE A 186 -20.26 2.31 5.19
N GLN A 187 -20.71 2.66 6.40
CA GLN A 187 -20.93 1.69 7.48
C GLN A 187 -22.02 0.67 7.13
N ALA A 188 -23.09 1.08 6.46
CA ALA A 188 -24.11 0.17 5.98
C ALA A 188 -23.56 -0.83 4.95
N SER A 189 -22.79 -0.36 3.96
CA SER A 189 -22.12 -1.22 2.99
C SER A 189 -21.14 -2.19 3.66
N LEU A 190 -20.32 -1.68 4.57
CA LEU A 190 -19.38 -2.51 5.32
C LEU A 190 -20.14 -3.57 6.13
N ALA A 191 -21.19 -3.21 6.85
CA ALA A 191 -22.01 -4.13 7.64
C ALA A 191 -22.70 -5.19 6.77
N ALA A 192 -23.14 -4.82 5.55
CA ALA A 192 -23.79 -5.72 4.60
C ALA A 192 -22.78 -6.62 3.84
N THR A 193 -21.49 -6.32 3.88
CA THR A 193 -20.44 -7.15 3.29
C THR A 193 -20.19 -8.37 4.18
N PRO A 194 -20.28 -9.62 3.64
CA PRO A 194 -20.02 -10.83 4.40
C PRO A 194 -18.58 -10.87 4.96
N THR A 195 -18.42 -11.46 6.13
CA THR A 195 -17.12 -11.53 6.81
C THR A 195 -16.11 -12.40 6.04
N ASP A 196 -16.57 -13.45 5.38
CA ASP A 196 -15.76 -14.30 4.51
C ASP A 196 -15.19 -13.54 3.30
N VAL A 197 -16.00 -12.67 2.69
CA VAL A 197 -15.53 -11.79 1.58
C VAL A 197 -14.40 -10.86 2.04
N LEU A 198 -14.56 -10.22 3.21
CA LEU A 198 -13.51 -9.39 3.79
C LEU A 198 -12.24 -10.20 4.14
N ALA A 199 -12.44 -11.42 4.68
CA ALA A 199 -11.34 -12.32 5.01
C ALA A 199 -10.60 -12.81 3.75
N ASP A 200 -11.32 -13.08 2.66
CA ASP A 200 -10.74 -13.46 1.37
C ASP A 200 -9.94 -12.31 0.77
N THR A 201 -10.50 -11.10 0.75
CA THR A 201 -9.78 -9.88 0.30
C THR A 201 -8.53 -9.63 1.13
N ARG A 202 -8.63 -9.78 2.45
CA ARG A 202 -7.48 -9.68 3.37
C ARG A 202 -6.41 -10.72 3.06
N ARG A 203 -6.80 -11.97 2.81
CA ARG A 203 -5.89 -13.07 2.46
C ARG A 203 -5.17 -12.79 1.13
N ALA A 204 -5.91 -12.33 0.13
CA ALA A 204 -5.35 -11.95 -1.17
C ALA A 204 -4.37 -10.77 -1.06
N ALA A 205 -4.71 -9.72 -0.32
CA ALA A 205 -3.81 -8.59 -0.06
C ALA A 205 -2.53 -9.01 0.67
N GLN A 206 -2.63 -9.95 1.64
CA GLN A 206 -1.49 -10.51 2.34
C GLN A 206 -0.60 -11.34 1.41
N ALA A 207 -1.18 -12.18 0.56
CA ALA A 207 -0.44 -12.96 -0.43
C ALA A 207 0.30 -12.04 -1.42
N ALA A 208 -0.38 -10.99 -1.89
CA ALA A 208 0.23 -9.98 -2.75
C ALA A 208 1.42 -9.28 -2.08
N ALA A 209 1.28 -8.89 -0.80
CA ALA A 209 2.37 -8.27 -0.04
C ALA A 209 3.56 -9.22 0.15
N THR A 210 3.30 -10.52 0.38
CA THR A 210 4.35 -11.53 0.50
C THR A 210 5.12 -11.69 -0.82
N SER A 211 4.42 -11.90 -1.93
CA SER A 211 5.04 -12.03 -3.26
C SER A 211 5.82 -10.77 -3.67
N LEU A 212 5.31 -9.59 -3.31
CA LEU A 212 6.00 -8.33 -3.56
C LEU A 212 7.30 -8.21 -2.76
N SER A 213 7.30 -8.59 -1.48
CA SER A 213 8.49 -8.58 -0.62
C SER A 213 9.55 -9.55 -1.11
N GLU A 214 9.15 -10.75 -1.56
CA GLU A 214 10.06 -11.73 -2.15
C GLU A 214 10.66 -11.23 -3.46
N LEU A 215 9.84 -10.61 -4.31
CA LEU A 215 10.29 -10.00 -5.56
C LEU A 215 11.28 -8.87 -5.31
N GLU A 216 10.99 -7.97 -4.36
CA GLU A 216 11.86 -6.84 -3.98
C GLU A 216 13.22 -7.36 -3.49
N GLY A 217 13.23 -8.36 -2.58
CA GLY A 217 14.46 -8.98 -2.12
C GLY A 217 15.27 -9.66 -3.22
N PHE A 218 14.61 -10.27 -4.20
CA PHE A 218 15.25 -10.84 -5.38
C PHE A 218 15.87 -9.76 -6.28
N LEU A 219 15.14 -8.69 -6.56
CA LEU A 219 15.61 -7.59 -7.42
C LEU A 219 16.76 -6.80 -6.76
N ASP A 220 16.72 -6.61 -5.44
CA ASP A 220 17.80 -5.96 -4.68
C ASP A 220 19.13 -6.71 -4.82
N GLN A 221 19.08 -8.04 -4.84
CA GLN A 221 20.28 -8.87 -5.03
C GLN A 221 20.84 -8.80 -6.45
N HIS A 222 19.95 -8.73 -7.47
CA HIS A 222 20.35 -8.81 -8.88
C HIS A 222 20.59 -7.43 -9.51
N CYS A 223 19.71 -6.45 -9.25
CA CYS A 223 19.79 -5.11 -9.83
C CYS A 223 20.61 -4.13 -8.97
N ARG A 224 20.89 -4.46 -7.70
CA ARG A 224 21.70 -3.64 -6.78
C ARG A 224 21.23 -2.19 -6.71
N THR A 225 22.05 -1.24 -7.21
CA THR A 225 21.75 0.21 -7.20
C THR A 225 20.63 0.62 -8.15
N GLN A 226 20.28 -0.24 -9.11
CA GLN A 226 19.17 -0.01 -10.06
C GLN A 226 17.85 -0.64 -9.58
N SER A 227 17.83 -1.31 -8.42
CA SER A 227 16.63 -1.97 -7.92
C SER A 227 15.45 -1.01 -7.83
N PRO A 228 14.26 -1.39 -8.38
CA PRO A 228 13.06 -0.57 -8.28
C PRO A 228 12.54 -0.55 -6.85
N SER A 229 12.03 0.59 -6.39
CA SER A 229 11.47 0.70 -5.05
C SER A 229 9.95 0.50 -5.07
N PHE A 230 9.45 -0.48 -4.33
CA PHE A 230 8.01 -0.77 -4.17
C PHE A 230 7.42 -0.18 -2.89
N ARG A 231 8.11 0.77 -2.26
CA ARG A 231 7.69 1.35 -0.96
C ARG A 231 6.27 1.88 -0.95
N GLU A 232 5.84 2.57 -2.01
CA GLU A 232 4.48 3.13 -2.08
C GLU A 232 3.41 2.03 -2.15
N LEU A 233 3.67 0.98 -2.93
CA LEU A 233 2.77 -0.16 -3.05
C LEU A 233 2.73 -0.97 -1.75
N ASN A 234 3.87 -1.19 -1.09
CA ASN A 234 3.95 -1.81 0.22
C ASN A 234 3.15 -1.02 1.28
N ASN A 235 3.27 0.31 1.30
CA ASN A 235 2.51 1.16 2.20
C ASN A 235 1.00 1.07 1.95
N LEU A 236 0.58 1.03 0.68
CA LEU A 236 -0.84 0.88 0.32
C LEU A 236 -1.38 -0.48 0.79
N LEU A 237 -0.67 -1.57 0.53
CA LEU A 237 -1.07 -2.91 0.98
C LEU A 237 -1.12 -3.00 2.51
N ALA A 238 -0.13 -2.45 3.20
CA ALA A 238 -0.12 -2.40 4.67
C ALA A 238 -1.32 -1.62 5.23
N GLU A 239 -1.73 -0.52 4.59
CA GLU A 239 -2.91 0.23 4.98
C GLU A 239 -4.19 -0.59 4.80
N VAL A 240 -4.34 -1.25 3.64
CA VAL A 240 -5.50 -2.11 3.36
C VAL A 240 -5.59 -3.24 4.39
N LEU A 241 -4.49 -3.94 4.64
CA LEU A 241 -4.42 -5.01 5.63
C LEU A 241 -4.81 -4.53 7.02
N ARG A 242 -4.25 -3.41 7.48
CA ARG A 242 -4.58 -2.83 8.79
C ARG A 242 -6.06 -2.51 8.93
N ARG A 243 -6.70 -1.96 7.88
CA ARG A 243 -8.12 -1.62 7.88
C ARG A 243 -9.00 -2.87 7.92
N LEU A 244 -8.69 -3.88 7.11
CA LEU A 244 -9.41 -5.14 7.09
C LEU A 244 -9.23 -5.92 8.39
N ASP A 245 -8.01 -5.94 8.96
CA ASP A 245 -7.74 -6.59 10.25
C ASP A 245 -8.54 -5.96 11.39
N ALA A 246 -8.68 -4.62 11.42
CA ALA A 246 -9.48 -3.93 12.42
C ALA A 246 -10.96 -4.38 12.36
N VAL A 247 -11.55 -4.41 11.16
CA VAL A 247 -12.96 -4.85 10.97
C VAL A 247 -13.13 -6.33 11.30
N LEU A 248 -12.22 -7.18 10.87
CA LEU A 248 -12.30 -8.63 11.13
C LEU A 248 -12.15 -8.94 12.63
N THR A 249 -11.29 -8.19 13.33
CA THR A 249 -11.14 -8.31 14.80
C THR A 249 -12.40 -7.89 15.53
N GLU A 250 -13.05 -6.79 15.10
CA GLU A 250 -14.32 -6.34 15.69
C GLU A 250 -15.45 -7.36 15.49
N ARG A 251 -15.45 -8.07 14.35
CA ARG A 251 -16.45 -9.09 14.03
C ARG A 251 -16.14 -10.47 14.61
N ALA A 252 -14.93 -10.68 15.13
CA ALA A 252 -14.57 -11.96 15.73
C ALA A 252 -15.49 -12.24 16.93
N PRO A 253 -15.98 -13.48 17.10
CA PRO A 253 -16.72 -13.84 18.32
C PRO A 253 -15.81 -13.62 19.53
N ALA A 254 -16.38 -13.07 20.61
CA ALA A 254 -15.62 -12.90 21.85
C ALA A 254 -14.99 -14.26 22.25
N PRO A 255 -13.72 -14.28 22.69
CA PRO A 255 -13.08 -15.50 23.14
C PRO A 255 -14.00 -16.15 24.20
N ALA A 256 -14.27 -17.44 24.02
CA ALA A 256 -15.02 -18.18 25.03
C ALA A 256 -14.32 -18.00 26.38
N PRO A 257 -15.07 -17.74 27.48
CA PRO A 257 -14.46 -17.65 28.80
C PRO A 257 -13.62 -18.91 29.03
N GLU A 258 -12.36 -18.74 29.42
CA GLU A 258 -11.53 -19.87 29.84
C GLU A 258 -12.31 -20.65 30.87
N PRO A 259 -12.40 -22.00 30.78
CA PRO A 259 -13.07 -22.80 31.79
C PRO A 259 -12.42 -22.46 33.15
N GLU A 260 -13.25 -22.02 34.09
CA GLU A 260 -12.80 -21.81 35.47
C GLU A 260 -12.13 -23.11 35.93
N PRO A 261 -10.93 -23.03 36.55
CA PRO A 261 -10.25 -24.23 37.06
C PRO A 261 -11.20 -24.95 37.99
N GLU A 262 -11.49 -26.23 37.69
CA GLU A 262 -12.24 -27.09 38.56
C GLU A 262 -11.63 -27.07 39.97
N PRO A 263 -12.39 -26.90 41.06
CA PRO A 263 -11.87 -26.90 42.39
C PRO A 263 -11.19 -28.26 42.67
N GLU A 264 -9.91 -28.20 43.00
CA GLU A 264 -9.19 -29.38 43.46
C GLU A 264 -9.90 -29.97 44.70
N PRO A 265 -10.00 -31.31 44.81
CA PRO A 265 -10.67 -31.92 45.92
C PRO A 265 -9.89 -31.67 47.23
N GLU A 266 -10.59 -31.08 48.21
CA GLU A 266 -10.08 -30.90 49.56
C GLU A 266 -9.77 -32.28 50.17
N ASP A 267 -8.50 -32.57 50.38
CA ASP A 267 -8.06 -33.72 51.11
C ASP A 267 -7.80 -33.36 52.59
N SER A 268 -8.38 -34.15 53.45
CA SER A 268 -8.53 -34.02 54.89
C SER A 268 -7.23 -33.97 55.69
N PRO A 269 -7.29 -33.55 56.97
CA PRO A 269 -6.16 -33.09 57.76
C PRO A 269 -5.38 -34.19 58.45
N ALA A 270 -4.09 -34.04 58.57
CA ALA A 270 -3.25 -34.77 59.54
C ALA A 270 -2.09 -33.89 60.04
N PRO A 271 -1.43 -34.21 61.16
CA PRO A 271 -1.51 -33.40 62.38
C PRO A 271 -0.21 -32.56 62.64
N ALA A 272 -0.38 -31.69 63.63
CA ALA A 272 0.58 -30.74 64.14
C ALA A 272 1.94 -31.35 64.50
N ALA A 273 3.01 -30.64 64.12
CA ALA A 273 4.24 -30.59 64.92
C ALA A 273 5.12 -29.37 64.59
N SER A 274 5.38 -28.62 65.65
CA SER A 274 6.66 -27.97 65.91
C SER A 274 6.99 -26.64 65.24
N THR A 275 6.77 -25.59 66.01
CA THR A 275 7.51 -24.32 66.13
C THR A 275 8.89 -24.32 65.56
N TRP A 276 9.14 -23.42 64.63
CA TRP A 276 10.38 -22.67 64.54
C TRP A 276 10.12 -21.30 63.87
N GLU A 277 10.39 -20.21 64.60
CA GLU A 277 10.51 -18.87 64.03
C GLU A 277 11.78 -18.76 63.21
N PRO A 278 11.74 -18.17 62.02
CA PRO A 278 12.89 -17.48 61.48
C PRO A 278 12.64 -15.98 61.36
N VAL A 279 13.61 -15.26 61.80
CA VAL A 279 13.85 -13.82 61.75
C VAL A 279 13.58 -13.27 60.38
N SER A 280 12.78 -12.20 60.29
CA SER A 280 12.58 -11.41 59.07
C SER A 280 13.91 -10.79 58.61
N PRO A 281 14.29 -10.96 57.33
CA PRO A 281 15.24 -10.06 56.71
C PRO A 281 14.50 -8.80 56.24
N SER A 282 15.08 -7.70 56.60
CA SER A 282 14.78 -6.32 56.26
C SER A 282 14.45 -6.18 54.72
N ALA A 283 13.33 -5.51 54.43
CA ALA A 283 12.95 -5.13 53.06
C ALA A 283 14.03 -4.23 52.44
N PRO A 284 14.38 -4.42 51.18
CA PRO A 284 15.22 -3.48 50.43
C PRO A 284 14.45 -2.17 50.21
N PRO A 285 15.15 -1.04 50.18
CA PRO A 285 14.53 0.26 50.01
C PRO A 285 13.80 0.38 48.66
N ALA A 286 12.64 0.98 48.67
CA ALA A 286 11.84 1.27 47.47
C ALA A 286 12.70 2.02 46.43
N PRO A 287 12.59 1.66 45.12
CA PRO A 287 13.26 2.43 44.10
C PRO A 287 12.68 3.85 44.05
N ALA A 288 13.59 4.80 43.96
CA ALA A 288 13.27 6.22 43.77
C ALA A 288 12.35 6.39 42.53
N PRO A 289 11.47 7.42 42.53
CA PRO A 289 10.55 7.64 41.44
C PRO A 289 11.34 7.82 40.13
N THR A 290 11.18 6.87 39.21
CA THR A 290 11.68 6.97 37.84
C THR A 290 11.07 8.24 37.24
N ALA A 291 11.92 9.18 36.86
CA ALA A 291 11.50 10.37 36.12
C ALA A 291 10.62 9.97 34.96
N ALA A 292 9.41 10.48 34.92
CA ALA A 292 8.47 10.27 33.82
C ALA A 292 9.17 10.55 32.50
N ALA A 293 9.14 9.60 31.56
CA ALA A 293 9.64 9.80 30.23
C ALA A 293 9.03 11.08 29.64
N PRO A 294 9.84 11.98 29.03
CA PRO A 294 9.33 13.21 28.49
C PRO A 294 8.25 12.89 27.45
N SER A 295 7.05 13.43 27.63
CA SER A 295 5.96 13.25 26.68
C SER A 295 6.38 13.87 25.34
N LEU A 296 6.45 13.06 24.29
CA LEU A 296 6.80 13.46 22.90
C LEU A 296 5.70 14.34 22.26
N THR A 297 4.58 14.57 22.94
CA THR A 297 3.48 15.41 22.44
C THR A 297 3.74 16.89 22.75
N PRO A 298 3.80 17.76 21.73
CA PRO A 298 4.00 19.20 21.94
C PRO A 298 2.80 19.81 22.66
N LYS A 299 3.05 20.63 23.67
CA LYS A 299 2.03 21.31 24.52
C LYS A 299 1.55 22.65 23.95
N SER A 300 2.29 23.22 23.00
CA SER A 300 1.98 24.48 22.33
C SER A 300 2.72 24.54 20.98
N ARG A 301 2.33 25.51 20.11
CA ARG A 301 3.05 25.77 18.85
C ARG A 301 4.53 26.08 19.11
N ASP A 302 4.83 26.91 20.09
CA ASP A 302 6.21 27.29 20.44
C ASP A 302 7.01 26.10 20.94
N HIS A 303 6.39 25.24 21.75
CA HIS A 303 7.02 24.03 22.23
C HIS A 303 7.31 23.06 21.06
N ALA A 304 6.43 22.95 20.06
CA ALA A 304 6.67 22.12 18.87
C ALA A 304 7.90 22.61 18.07
N TYR A 305 8.02 23.93 17.84
CA TYR A 305 9.18 24.48 17.15
C TYR A 305 10.49 24.36 17.97
N ALA A 306 10.40 24.45 19.29
CA ALA A 306 11.56 24.23 20.17
C ALA A 306 12.04 22.78 20.11
N MET A 307 11.11 21.81 20.05
CA MET A 307 11.43 20.40 19.86
C MET A 307 12.08 20.14 18.50
N LEU A 308 11.57 20.73 17.41
CA LEU A 308 12.16 20.61 16.08
C LEU A 308 13.59 21.17 16.04
N ALA A 309 13.84 22.32 16.69
CA ALA A 309 15.16 22.91 16.80
C ALA A 309 16.13 21.99 17.56
N ALA A 310 15.69 21.42 18.68
CA ALA A 310 16.50 20.49 19.48
C ALA A 310 16.85 19.21 18.69
N VAL A 311 15.90 18.66 17.93
CA VAL A 311 16.12 17.51 17.03
C VAL A 311 17.10 17.87 15.92
N ALA A 312 16.96 19.06 15.30
CA ALA A 312 17.87 19.52 14.25
C ALA A 312 19.32 19.66 14.77
N ASP A 313 19.49 20.17 15.99
CA ASP A 313 20.82 20.31 16.61
C ASP A 313 21.42 18.96 17.04
N TYR A 314 20.58 18.03 17.49
CA TYR A 314 21.02 16.67 17.79
C TYR A 314 21.50 15.94 16.54
N LEU A 315 20.69 15.94 15.47
CA LEU A 315 21.04 15.31 14.19
C LEU A 315 22.26 15.97 13.54
N GLY A 316 22.40 17.28 13.64
CA GLY A 316 23.59 17.99 13.11
C GLY A 316 24.90 17.60 13.80
N ARG A 317 24.84 17.05 15.03
CA ARG A 317 26.01 16.55 15.75
C ARG A 317 26.27 15.05 15.52
N THR A 318 25.19 14.26 15.37
CA THR A 318 25.29 12.80 15.24
C THR A 318 25.38 12.33 13.81
N ASP A 319 24.86 13.10 12.86
CA ASP A 319 24.89 12.81 11.41
C ASP A 319 25.11 14.09 10.60
N PRO A 320 26.35 14.64 10.58
CA PRO A 320 26.67 15.91 9.92
C PRO A 320 26.59 15.87 8.39
N HIS A 321 26.57 14.68 7.78
CA HIS A 321 26.47 14.50 6.34
C HIS A 321 25.02 14.38 5.84
N SER A 322 24.05 14.27 6.73
CA SER A 322 22.63 14.23 6.39
C SER A 322 22.10 15.62 6.00
N PRO A 323 21.25 15.74 4.98
CA PRO A 323 20.56 16.99 4.67
C PRO A 323 19.44 17.34 5.71
N VAL A 324 19.01 16.37 6.53
CA VAL A 324 17.88 16.49 7.45
C VAL A 324 18.04 17.63 8.47
N PRO A 325 19.19 17.80 9.17
CA PRO A 325 19.38 18.90 10.09
C PRO A 325 19.19 20.28 9.45
N TYR A 326 19.66 20.44 8.21
CA TYR A 326 19.54 21.71 7.49
C TYR A 326 18.09 22.01 7.10
N LEU A 327 17.34 20.99 6.68
CA LEU A 327 15.91 21.12 6.35
C LEU A 327 15.07 21.45 7.58
N LEU A 328 15.35 20.83 8.72
CA LEU A 328 14.67 21.13 9.98
C LEU A 328 14.98 22.56 10.46
N LYS A 329 16.23 23.01 10.40
CA LYS A 329 16.60 24.39 10.72
C LYS A 329 15.89 25.38 9.81
N ARG A 330 15.81 25.09 8.53
CA ARG A 330 15.07 25.89 7.56
C ARG A 330 13.57 25.92 7.87
N ALA A 331 12.97 24.79 8.22
CA ALA A 331 11.56 24.73 8.64
C ALA A 331 11.30 25.56 9.91
N VAL A 332 12.20 25.52 10.89
CA VAL A 332 12.12 26.36 12.10
C VAL A 332 12.22 27.84 11.78
N SER A 333 13.06 28.26 10.81
CA SER A 333 13.19 29.66 10.41
C SER A 333 11.91 30.25 9.77
N PHE A 334 11.02 29.39 9.24
CA PHE A 334 9.75 29.81 8.67
C PHE A 334 8.65 30.07 9.71
N ARG A 335 8.94 29.84 10.99
CA ARG A 335 7.98 29.97 12.11
C ARG A 335 7.23 31.31 12.14
N GLU A 336 7.92 32.39 11.84
CA GLU A 336 7.40 33.76 11.92
C GLU A 336 6.99 34.33 10.57
N MET A 337 7.22 33.59 9.48
CA MET A 337 6.85 34.01 8.13
C MET A 337 5.37 33.82 7.87
N THR A 338 4.76 34.77 7.16
CA THR A 338 3.42 34.56 6.59
C THR A 338 3.52 33.58 5.40
N PHE A 339 2.38 32.98 5.03
CA PHE A 339 2.35 32.07 3.88
C PHE A 339 2.75 32.79 2.57
N ALA A 340 2.43 34.07 2.42
CA ALA A 340 2.82 34.88 1.26
C ALA A 340 4.33 35.09 1.21
N ASP A 341 4.97 35.38 2.37
CA ASP A 341 6.42 35.50 2.47
C ASP A 341 7.12 34.18 2.17
N LEU A 342 6.56 33.08 2.68
CA LEU A 342 7.07 31.73 2.42
C LEU A 342 7.05 31.38 0.92
N LEU A 343 5.98 31.72 0.22
CA LEU A 343 5.90 31.54 -1.25
C LEU A 343 6.95 32.35 -1.98
N GLY A 344 7.28 33.56 -1.48
CA GLY A 344 8.36 34.40 -2.01
C GLY A 344 9.74 33.75 -1.89
N HIS A 345 9.95 32.89 -0.86
CA HIS A 345 11.21 32.16 -0.63
C HIS A 345 11.28 30.81 -1.35
N LEU A 346 10.15 30.25 -1.77
CA LEU A 346 10.08 28.92 -2.38
C LEU A 346 9.86 28.94 -3.90
N VAL A 347 9.27 30.03 -4.43
CA VAL A 347 8.93 30.17 -5.85
C VAL A 347 9.60 31.42 -6.41
N ASP A 348 10.65 31.20 -7.19
CA ASP A 348 11.43 32.29 -7.81
C ASP A 348 10.65 32.98 -8.96
N ASP A 349 9.77 32.25 -9.64
CA ASP A 349 8.97 32.79 -10.74
C ASP A 349 7.79 33.63 -10.22
N GLU A 350 7.86 34.93 -10.47
CA GLU A 350 6.86 35.89 -10.01
C GLU A 350 5.46 35.65 -10.61
N ARG A 351 5.38 35.12 -11.84
CA ARG A 351 4.10 34.79 -12.48
C ARG A 351 3.43 33.59 -11.81
N GLN A 352 4.21 32.56 -11.50
CA GLN A 352 3.70 31.38 -10.79
C GLN A 352 3.29 31.74 -9.35
N ARG A 353 4.08 32.56 -8.69
CA ARG A 353 3.76 33.06 -7.34
C ARG A 353 2.47 33.86 -7.31
N SER A 354 2.31 34.81 -8.23
CA SER A 354 1.10 35.63 -8.37
C SER A 354 -0.14 34.77 -8.69
N HIS A 355 0.02 33.75 -9.52
CA HIS A 355 -1.05 32.79 -9.83
C HIS A 355 -1.48 31.99 -8.62
N LEU A 356 -0.53 31.48 -7.81
CA LEU A 356 -0.80 30.72 -6.58
C LEU A 356 -1.48 31.60 -5.51
N LEU A 357 -1.01 32.84 -5.30
CA LEU A 357 -1.64 33.77 -4.37
C LEU A 357 -3.09 34.10 -4.78
N LYS A 358 -3.33 34.25 -6.07
CA LYS A 358 -4.69 34.50 -6.60
C LYS A 358 -5.62 33.29 -6.44
N LEU A 359 -5.12 32.07 -6.67
CA LEU A 359 -5.88 30.83 -6.44
C LEU A 359 -6.28 30.65 -4.97
N MET A 360 -5.45 31.12 -4.04
CA MET A 360 -5.69 31.02 -2.60
C MET A 360 -6.45 32.22 -2.03
N GLY A 361 -6.83 33.21 -2.84
CA GLY A 361 -7.55 34.40 -2.38
C GLY A 361 -6.70 35.34 -1.49
N LEU A 362 -5.36 35.25 -1.56
CA LEU A 362 -4.45 36.08 -0.79
C LEU A 362 -4.09 37.37 -1.54
N PRO A 363 -3.96 38.52 -0.83
CA PRO A 363 -3.59 39.78 -1.46
C PRO A 363 -2.20 39.70 -2.10
N GLN A 364 -2.05 40.21 -3.29
CA GLN A 364 -0.76 40.41 -3.95
C GLN A 364 -0.05 41.58 -3.23
N GLN A 365 1.11 41.35 -2.70
CA GLN A 365 1.99 42.42 -2.27
C GLN A 365 2.62 43.02 -3.53
N GLY A 366 2.27 44.28 -3.83
CA GLY A 366 2.82 45.08 -4.91
C GLY A 366 4.25 45.57 -4.59
#